data_703ae6bac348b46831c9cc8d27819b35
#
_entry.id   703ae6bac348b46831c9cc8d27819b35
#
_cell.length_a   1.000
_cell.length_b   1.000
_cell.length_c   1.000
_cell.angle_alpha   90.00
_cell.angle_beta   90.00
_cell.angle_gamma   90.00
#
_symmetry.space_group_name_H-M   'P 1'
#
loop_
_entity.id
_entity.type
_entity.pdbx_description
1 polymer ?
#
loop_
_entity_poly.entity_id
_entity_poly.type
_entity_poly.pdbx_seq_one_letter_code
_entity_poly.pdbx_strand_id
1 'polypeptide(L)'
;ENAEVSGLAEKPVRWIVDDCEKFVRREQRRGRTYDAIIMDPPSYGRGPGGEVWKLEDQLYSLVEMCLPVLSAHPLFFLLNSYTTGLSPAVMEYMLGVMVQKKFGGRISSGEIGLPVTETGLVLPSGSTAVWEAG
;
A
#
# COMPACT_ATOMS: atom_id res chain seq x y z
N GLU A 1 22.02 1.09 1.21
CA GLU A 1 22.37 2.01 0.12
C GLU A 1 21.38 3.16 0.02
N ASN A 2 20.07 2.94 -0.31
CA ASN A 2 19.10 4.03 -0.45
C ASN A 2 18.94 4.90 0.81
N ALA A 3 18.92 4.26 1.98
CA ALA A 3 18.81 4.99 3.24
C ALA A 3 20.06 5.85 3.52
N GLU A 4 21.23 5.35 3.18
CA GLU A 4 22.51 6.09 3.31
C GLU A 4 22.54 7.32 2.41
N VAL A 5 22.20 7.13 1.13
CA VAL A 5 22.14 8.23 0.14
C VAL A 5 21.11 9.30 0.55
N SER A 6 20.03 8.89 1.21
CA SER A 6 18.98 9.79 1.70
C SER A 6 19.26 10.38 3.08
N GLY A 7 20.43 10.12 3.69
CA GLY A 7 20.77 10.60 5.03
C GLY A 7 19.96 9.95 6.15
N LEU A 8 19.41 8.77 5.91
CA LEU A 8 18.53 8.05 6.84
C LEU A 8 19.18 6.80 7.46
N ALA A 9 20.49 6.63 7.29
CA ALA A 9 21.21 5.43 7.77
C ALA A 9 21.05 5.20 9.27
N GLU A 10 21.04 6.28 10.06
CA GLU A 10 20.94 6.24 11.52
C GLU A 10 19.48 6.24 12.05
N LYS A 11 18.50 6.24 11.16
CA LYS A 11 17.10 6.19 11.57
C LYS A 11 16.69 4.76 11.93
N PRO A 12 15.73 4.59 12.87
CA PRO A 12 15.29 3.27 13.33
C PRO A 12 14.45 2.55 12.27
N VAL A 13 15.11 2.11 11.19
CA VAL A 13 14.47 1.35 10.10
C VAL A 13 14.84 -0.13 10.24
N ARG A 14 13.83 -0.97 10.27
CA ARG A 14 13.99 -2.42 10.26
C ARG A 14 13.74 -2.95 8.85
N TRP A 15 14.79 -3.45 8.22
CA TRP A 15 14.74 -4.04 6.89
C TRP A 15 14.39 -5.52 6.99
N ILE A 16 13.32 -5.93 6.31
CA ILE A 16 12.85 -7.32 6.31
C ILE A 16 12.60 -7.74 4.88
N VAL A 17 13.30 -8.80 4.44
CA VAL A 17 13.07 -9.44 3.15
C VAL A 17 12.23 -10.69 3.42
N ASP A 18 10.95 -10.64 3.10
CA ASP A 18 10.01 -11.72 3.38
C ASP A 18 8.81 -11.63 2.41
N ASP A 19 8.06 -12.69 2.31
CA ASP A 19 6.75 -12.69 1.70
C ASP A 19 5.80 -11.85 2.56
N CYS A 20 5.18 -10.83 1.95
CA CYS A 20 4.33 -9.88 2.68
C CYS A 20 3.15 -10.54 3.39
N GLU A 21 2.51 -11.52 2.76
CA GLU A 21 1.39 -12.23 3.35
C GLU A 21 1.83 -13.03 4.59
N LYS A 22 2.92 -13.76 4.48
CA LYS A 22 3.50 -14.51 5.60
C LYS A 22 3.92 -13.60 6.74
N PHE A 23 4.53 -12.46 6.41
CA PHE A 23 4.92 -11.44 7.39
C PHE A 23 3.70 -10.89 8.14
N VAL A 24 2.68 -10.45 7.44
CA VAL A 24 1.47 -9.86 8.05
C VAL A 24 0.76 -10.89 8.94
N ARG A 25 0.58 -12.13 8.47
CA ARG A 25 -0.01 -13.20 9.28
C ARG A 25 0.78 -13.49 10.54
N ARG A 26 2.10 -13.42 10.48
CA ARG A 26 2.96 -13.59 11.64
C ARG A 26 2.80 -12.44 12.62
N GLU A 27 2.74 -11.20 12.16
CA GLU A 27 2.52 -10.02 13.00
C GLU A 27 1.13 -10.05 13.66
N GLN A 28 0.10 -10.49 12.96
CA GLN A 28 -1.22 -10.74 13.54
C GLN A 28 -1.14 -11.72 14.72
N ARG A 29 -0.49 -12.87 14.53
CA ARG A 29 -0.33 -13.88 15.60
C ARG A 29 0.45 -13.37 16.80
N ARG A 30 1.37 -12.43 16.59
CA ARG A 30 2.16 -11.79 17.64
C ARG A 30 1.44 -10.63 18.31
N GLY A 31 0.27 -10.26 17.84
CA GLY A 31 -0.49 -9.11 18.34
C GLY A 31 0.21 -7.76 18.08
N ARG A 32 1.08 -7.69 17.08
CA ARG A 32 1.75 -6.44 16.72
C ARG A 32 0.85 -5.57 15.85
N THR A 33 0.89 -4.26 16.12
CA THR A 33 0.12 -3.27 15.37
C THR A 33 1.01 -2.12 14.91
N TYR A 34 0.52 -1.43 13.89
CA TYR A 34 1.21 -0.34 13.20
C TYR A 34 0.27 0.85 13.06
N ASP A 35 0.81 2.06 13.19
CA ASP A 35 0.02 3.29 13.09
C ASP A 35 -0.23 3.72 11.64
N ALA A 36 0.57 3.25 10.71
CA ALA A 36 0.41 3.54 9.29
C ALA A 36 0.90 2.39 8.43
N ILE A 37 0.30 2.26 7.25
CA ILE A 37 0.70 1.29 6.23
C ILE A 37 0.88 2.02 4.91
N ILE A 38 2.01 1.79 4.26
CA ILE A 38 2.26 2.13 2.86
C ILE A 38 2.35 0.82 2.09
N MET A 39 1.47 0.67 1.11
CA MET A 39 1.39 -0.54 0.29
C MET A 39 1.64 -0.19 -1.17
N ASP A 40 2.68 -0.77 -1.72
CA ASP A 40 3.10 -0.60 -3.12
C ASP A 40 3.36 -1.98 -3.74
N PRO A 41 2.30 -2.81 -3.92
CA PRO A 41 2.45 -4.17 -4.37
C PRO A 41 2.78 -4.24 -5.87
N PRO A 42 3.52 -5.28 -6.31
CA PRO A 42 3.76 -5.50 -7.74
C PRO A 42 2.45 -5.86 -8.45
N SER A 43 2.37 -5.51 -9.74
CA SER A 43 1.19 -5.83 -10.56
C SER A 43 1.04 -7.32 -10.83
N TYR A 44 2.17 -8.04 -10.84
CA TYR A 44 2.24 -9.45 -11.23
C TYR A 44 3.40 -10.15 -10.51
N GLY A 45 3.20 -11.42 -10.17
CA GLY A 45 4.24 -12.26 -9.59
C GLY A 45 4.00 -13.73 -9.86
N ARG A 46 5.07 -14.52 -9.74
CA ARG A 46 5.00 -15.99 -9.76
C ARG A 46 5.62 -16.54 -8.49
N GLY A 47 4.91 -17.45 -7.85
CA GLY A 47 5.41 -18.20 -6.72
C GLY A 47 6.33 -19.36 -7.11
N PRO A 48 7.02 -19.97 -6.13
CA PRO A 48 7.95 -21.09 -6.36
C PRO A 48 7.28 -22.34 -6.97
N GLY A 49 5.98 -22.52 -6.75
CA GLY A 49 5.19 -23.61 -7.30
C GLY A 49 4.54 -23.30 -8.65
N GLY A 50 4.87 -22.17 -9.28
CA GLY A 50 4.29 -21.73 -10.56
C GLY A 50 2.95 -21.03 -10.45
N GLU A 51 2.46 -20.81 -9.23
CA GLU A 51 1.24 -20.02 -8.98
C GLU A 51 1.42 -18.58 -9.46
N VAL A 52 0.36 -18.05 -10.07
CA VAL A 52 0.33 -16.69 -10.61
C VAL A 52 -0.39 -15.78 -9.63
N TRP A 53 0.28 -14.69 -9.27
CA TRP A 53 -0.29 -13.62 -8.45
C TRP A 53 -0.55 -12.40 -9.33
N LYS A 54 -1.79 -11.91 -9.32
CA LYS A 54 -2.20 -10.69 -10.02
C LYS A 54 -2.82 -9.73 -9.03
N LEU A 55 -2.41 -8.47 -9.10
CA LEU A 55 -2.85 -7.46 -8.16
C LEU A 55 -4.37 -7.23 -8.21
N GLU A 56 -4.96 -7.17 -9.39
CA GLU A 56 -6.40 -6.97 -9.57
C GLU A 56 -7.26 -8.05 -8.93
N ASP A 57 -6.74 -9.26 -8.79
CA ASP A 57 -7.44 -10.39 -8.17
C ASP A 57 -7.20 -10.46 -6.65
N GLN A 58 -6.08 -9.92 -6.17
CA GLN A 58 -5.59 -10.14 -4.81
C GLN A 58 -5.64 -8.91 -3.91
N LEU A 59 -5.81 -7.70 -4.49
CA LEU A 59 -5.66 -6.46 -3.72
C LEU A 59 -6.65 -6.35 -2.57
N TYR A 60 -7.90 -6.69 -2.79
CA TYR A 60 -8.92 -6.65 -1.75
C TYR A 60 -8.54 -7.51 -0.54
N SER A 61 -8.18 -8.76 -0.80
CA SER A 61 -7.75 -9.70 0.24
C SER A 61 -6.48 -9.24 0.96
N LEU A 62 -5.55 -8.63 0.24
CA LEU A 62 -4.30 -8.11 0.81
C LEU A 62 -4.57 -6.95 1.76
N VAL A 63 -5.42 -6.01 1.38
CA VAL A 63 -5.82 -4.90 2.26
C VAL A 63 -6.60 -5.42 3.47
N GLU A 64 -7.56 -6.32 3.25
CA GLU A 64 -8.35 -6.94 4.32
C GLU A 64 -7.45 -7.64 5.35
N MET A 65 -6.45 -8.37 4.90
CA MET A 65 -5.48 -9.05 5.75
C MET A 65 -4.66 -8.07 6.60
N CYS A 66 -4.43 -6.85 6.13
CA CYS A 66 -3.68 -5.83 6.85
C CYS A 66 -4.50 -5.11 7.93
N LEU A 67 -5.83 -5.18 7.90
CA LEU A 67 -6.66 -4.47 8.89
C LEU A 67 -6.35 -4.86 10.34
N PRO A 68 -6.17 -6.13 10.70
CA PRO A 68 -5.86 -6.52 12.08
C PRO A 68 -4.51 -6.02 12.60
N VAL A 69 -3.60 -5.62 11.72
CA VAL A 69 -2.30 -5.04 12.13
C VAL A 69 -2.30 -3.52 12.17
N LEU A 70 -3.42 -2.87 11.87
CA LEU A 70 -3.60 -1.45 12.17
C LEU A 70 -3.84 -1.26 13.67
N SER A 71 -3.22 -0.24 14.25
CA SER A 71 -3.43 0.13 15.65
C SER A 71 -4.86 0.60 15.91
N ALA A 72 -5.21 0.83 17.17
CA ALA A 72 -6.54 1.35 17.53
C ALA A 72 -6.77 2.79 17.02
N HIS A 73 -5.71 3.55 16.82
CA HIS A 73 -5.73 4.93 16.33
C HIS A 73 -4.74 5.10 15.18
N PRO A 74 -5.02 4.48 14.02
CA PRO A 74 -4.09 4.55 12.88
C PRO A 74 -4.10 5.96 12.28
N LEU A 75 -2.98 6.34 11.68
CA LEU A 75 -2.78 7.66 11.10
C LEU A 75 -3.17 7.71 9.62
N PHE A 76 -2.68 6.78 8.83
CA PHE A 76 -3.01 6.70 7.40
C PHE A 76 -2.79 5.28 6.83
N PHE A 77 -3.42 5.05 5.68
CA PHE A 77 -3.19 3.89 4.83
C PHE A 77 -3.03 4.39 3.38
N LEU A 78 -1.84 4.22 2.82
CA LEU A 78 -1.53 4.62 1.46
C LEU A 78 -1.40 3.38 0.58
N LEU A 79 -2.09 3.38 -0.55
CA LEU A 79 -2.12 2.27 -1.50
C LEU A 79 -1.79 2.78 -2.88
N ASN A 80 -0.74 2.24 -3.49
CA ASN A 80 -0.36 2.51 -4.87
C ASN A 80 -0.61 1.31 -5.76
N SER A 81 -0.90 1.56 -7.02
CA SER A 81 -1.02 0.54 -8.07
C SER A 81 -0.52 1.08 -9.40
N TYR A 82 0.18 0.22 -10.13
CA TYR A 82 0.62 0.47 -11.50
C TYR A 82 -0.09 -0.45 -12.50
N THR A 83 -1.18 -1.07 -12.06
CA THR A 83 -1.98 -2.01 -12.85
C THR A 83 -3.13 -1.27 -13.54
N THR A 84 -3.26 -1.43 -14.85
CA THR A 84 -4.29 -0.77 -15.66
C THR A 84 -5.73 -1.12 -15.29
N GLY A 85 -5.95 -2.29 -14.69
CA GLY A 85 -7.27 -2.73 -14.23
C GLY A 85 -7.75 -2.14 -12.90
N LEU A 86 -6.92 -1.33 -12.23
CA LEU A 86 -7.22 -0.74 -10.93
C LEU A 86 -7.23 0.79 -11.02
N SER A 87 -8.41 1.36 -11.23
CA SER A 87 -8.56 2.83 -11.22
C SER A 87 -8.44 3.39 -9.80
N PRO A 88 -8.10 4.69 -9.65
CA PRO A 88 -8.10 5.35 -8.34
C PRO A 88 -9.44 5.20 -7.61
N ALA A 89 -10.56 5.31 -8.31
CA ALA A 89 -11.89 5.17 -7.72
C ALA A 89 -12.15 3.77 -7.13
N VAL A 90 -11.63 2.73 -7.76
CA VAL A 90 -11.73 1.35 -7.24
C VAL A 90 -10.96 1.19 -5.94
N MET A 91 -9.74 1.72 -5.88
CA MET A 91 -8.93 1.68 -4.67
C MET A 91 -9.54 2.53 -3.55
N GLU A 92 -10.09 3.69 -3.88
CA GLU A 92 -10.81 4.55 -2.95
C GLU A 92 -12.02 3.81 -2.35
N TYR A 93 -12.79 3.11 -3.19
CA TYR A 93 -13.91 2.30 -2.74
C TYR A 93 -13.47 1.20 -1.76
N MET A 94 -12.38 0.50 -2.08
CA MET A 94 -11.83 -0.55 -1.19
C MET A 94 -11.45 0.01 0.18
N LEU A 95 -10.71 1.11 0.21
CA LEU A 95 -10.35 1.77 1.47
C LEU A 95 -11.57 2.32 2.21
N GLY A 96 -12.57 2.78 1.48
CA GLY A 96 -13.84 3.24 2.05
C GLY A 96 -14.57 2.15 2.82
N VAL A 97 -14.78 1.01 2.20
CA VAL A 97 -15.52 -0.09 2.83
C VAL A 97 -14.74 -0.83 3.91
N MET A 98 -13.40 -0.83 3.84
CA MET A 98 -12.57 -1.56 4.78
C MET A 98 -12.01 -0.69 5.91
N VAL A 99 -11.47 0.49 5.59
CA VAL A 99 -10.75 1.33 6.56
C VAL A 99 -11.64 2.46 7.08
N GLN A 100 -12.21 3.27 6.19
CA GLN A 100 -13.01 4.42 6.59
C GLN A 100 -14.27 3.99 7.37
N LYS A 101 -14.89 2.91 6.97
CA LYS A 101 -16.06 2.37 7.69
C LYS A 101 -15.73 2.02 9.14
N LYS A 102 -14.50 1.55 9.39
CA LYS A 102 -14.06 1.16 10.74
C LYS A 102 -13.56 2.33 11.57
N PHE A 103 -12.81 3.25 10.96
CA PHE A 103 -12.07 4.30 11.67
C PHE A 103 -12.56 5.72 11.39
N GLY A 104 -13.52 5.92 10.48
CA GLY A 104 -13.87 7.26 10.02
C GLY A 104 -12.77 7.85 9.15
N GLY A 105 -12.54 9.15 9.23
CA GLY A 105 -11.49 9.83 8.50
C GLY A 105 -11.85 10.19 7.06
N ARG A 106 -10.83 10.48 6.26
CA ARG A 106 -10.97 10.96 4.88
C ARG A 106 -10.25 10.03 3.91
N ILE A 107 -10.76 9.96 2.69
CA ILE A 107 -10.09 9.27 1.59
C ILE A 107 -9.91 10.24 0.44
N SER A 108 -8.78 10.14 -0.22
CA SER A 108 -8.49 10.79 -1.49
C SER A 108 -7.86 9.79 -2.45
N SER A 109 -8.08 10.00 -3.74
CA SER A 109 -7.49 9.17 -4.78
C SER A 109 -7.15 10.00 -6.01
N GLY A 110 -6.24 9.50 -6.81
CA GLY A 110 -5.82 10.15 -8.03
C GLY A 110 -4.77 9.38 -8.79
N GLU A 111 -4.36 9.92 -9.92
CA GLU A 111 -3.27 9.37 -10.69
C GLU A 111 -1.93 9.88 -10.17
N ILE A 112 -0.92 9.00 -10.22
CA ILE A 112 0.47 9.35 -9.96
C ILE A 112 1.14 9.57 -11.30
N GLY A 113 1.98 10.60 -11.38
CA GLY A 113 2.75 10.86 -12.59
C GLY A 113 4.06 11.55 -12.31
N LEU A 114 4.93 11.52 -13.31
CA LEU A 114 6.21 12.18 -13.30
C LEU A 114 6.13 13.47 -14.12
N PRO A 115 6.49 14.63 -13.55
CA PRO A 115 6.52 15.86 -14.33
C PRO A 115 7.62 15.80 -15.39
N VAL A 116 7.29 16.18 -16.61
CA VAL A 116 8.21 16.24 -17.75
C VAL A 116 8.54 17.69 -18.03
N THR A 117 9.76 18.09 -17.75
CA THR A 117 10.20 19.51 -17.84
C THR A 117 10.14 20.06 -19.26
N GLU A 118 10.44 19.24 -20.27
CA GLU A 118 10.45 19.65 -21.67
C GLU A 118 9.07 19.96 -22.24
N THR A 119 8.04 19.31 -21.73
CA THR A 119 6.67 19.45 -22.26
C THR A 119 5.74 20.21 -21.33
N GLY A 120 6.10 20.35 -20.05
CA GLY A 120 5.21 20.88 -19.01
C GLY A 120 4.04 19.95 -18.66
N LEU A 121 4.04 18.73 -19.19
CA LEU A 121 3.01 17.73 -18.96
C LEU A 121 3.45 16.73 -17.88
N VAL A 122 2.51 15.89 -17.46
CA VAL A 122 2.75 14.82 -16.51
C VAL A 122 2.69 13.48 -17.22
N LEU A 123 3.73 12.68 -17.11
CA LEU A 123 3.74 11.30 -17.61
C LEU A 123 2.99 10.41 -16.62
N PRO A 124 1.82 9.85 -16.96
CA PRO A 124 1.09 8.97 -16.05
C PRO A 124 1.91 7.73 -15.73
N SER A 125 1.99 7.36 -14.46
CA SER A 125 2.75 6.19 -14.02
C SER A 125 1.95 5.22 -13.17
N GLY A 126 0.86 5.64 -12.56
CA GLY A 126 0.06 4.76 -11.72
C GLY A 126 -1.10 5.48 -11.05
N SER A 127 -1.69 4.81 -10.08
CA SER A 127 -2.80 5.31 -9.28
C SER A 127 -2.47 5.22 -7.80
N THR A 128 -3.03 6.11 -7.01
CA THR A 128 -2.89 6.12 -5.55
C THR A 128 -4.23 6.34 -4.88
N ALA A 129 -4.41 5.75 -3.73
CA ALA A 129 -5.49 6.08 -2.81
C ALA A 129 -4.92 6.20 -1.39
N VAL A 130 -5.38 7.18 -0.65
CA VAL A 130 -4.92 7.44 0.72
C VAL A 130 -6.12 7.61 1.63
N TRP A 131 -6.15 6.81 2.68
CA TRP A 131 -7.00 7.06 3.84
C TRP A 131 -6.19 7.78 4.91
N GLU A 132 -6.76 8.80 5.51
CA GLU A 132 -6.17 9.56 6.61
C GLU A 132 -7.16 9.66 7.77
N ALA A 133 -6.65 9.56 8.99
CA ALA A 133 -7.43 9.77 10.19
C ALA A 133 -8.01 11.20 10.24
N GLY A 134 -9.20 11.32 10.76
CA GLY A 134 -9.87 12.62 10.93
C GLY A 134 -9.27 13.45 12.05
#